data_50ff7fbad183c16447146c1bcc6f45a9
#
_entry.id   50ff7fbad183c16447146c1bcc6f45a9
#
_cell.length_a   1.000
_cell.length_b   1.000
_cell.length_c   1.000
_cell.angle_alpha   90.00
_cell.angle_beta   90.00
_cell.angle_gamma   90.00
#
_symmetry.space_group_name_H-M   'P 1'
#
loop_
_entity.id
_entity.type
_entity.pdbx_description
1 polymer ?
#
loop_
_entity_poly.entity_id
_entity_poly.type
_entity_poly.pdbx_seq_one_letter_code
_entity_poly.pdbx_strand_id
1 'polypeptide(L)'
;SGNSTVKVSTTAIDSLLSRLTDTQVSDIYSWAYASKGAYFIGFALPSTTLVYDTTSKRWHERKSLISGSLGAYRAASIVKAYNKILCGDIVDGRVGELDPDVYTEYGSAIIRRVATQPFQNNMQSVFFPSLELTVESGVGNADVTDPQITLERSKDGKTWSDPISRSIGKIGQFSRRAIWRRNGRASRFEVFRFTLTDAVKPVIIQLTANIIGGDK
;
A
#
# COMPACT_ATOMS: atom_id res chain seq x y z
N SER A 1 -24.89 -21.64 20.11
CA SER A 1 -23.71 -20.82 19.82
C SER A 1 -24.19 -19.41 19.55
N GLY A 2 -23.94 -18.51 20.49
CA GLY A 2 -24.36 -17.11 20.38
C GLY A 2 -23.51 -16.39 19.32
N ASN A 3 -24.14 -15.51 18.55
CA ASN A 3 -23.47 -14.60 17.67
C ASN A 3 -22.67 -13.58 18.49
N SER A 4 -21.39 -13.84 18.71
CA SER A 4 -20.49 -12.85 19.34
C SER A 4 -19.98 -11.90 18.26
N THR A 5 -20.12 -10.60 18.48
CA THR A 5 -19.51 -9.58 17.64
C THR A 5 -18.05 -9.35 18.10
N VAL A 6 -17.14 -9.24 17.14
CA VAL A 6 -15.73 -8.93 17.40
C VAL A 6 -15.39 -7.60 16.75
N LYS A 7 -14.76 -6.71 17.52
CA LYS A 7 -14.25 -5.44 17.01
C LYS A 7 -13.06 -5.71 16.07
N VAL A 8 -13.13 -5.23 14.84
CA VAL A 8 -12.08 -5.39 13.83
C VAL A 8 -11.31 -4.09 13.56
N SER A 9 -11.83 -2.93 13.98
CA SER A 9 -11.16 -1.65 13.82
C SER A 9 -9.95 -1.52 14.76
N THR A 10 -8.93 -0.80 14.26
CA THR A 10 -7.75 -0.42 15.05
C THR A 10 -7.96 0.96 15.68
N THR A 11 -7.16 1.31 16.69
CA THR A 11 -7.18 2.64 17.31
C THR A 11 -7.00 3.77 16.29
N ALA A 12 -6.18 3.57 15.25
CA ALA A 12 -5.99 4.54 14.18
C ALA A 12 -7.27 4.76 13.36
N ILE A 13 -7.99 3.68 13.04
CA ILE A 13 -9.28 3.75 12.34
C ILE A 13 -10.34 4.41 13.22
N ASP A 14 -10.43 4.04 14.49
CA ASP A 14 -11.35 4.66 15.43
C ASP A 14 -11.11 6.17 15.53
N SER A 15 -9.85 6.59 15.65
CA SER A 15 -9.46 8.00 15.66
C SER A 15 -9.80 8.73 14.36
N LEU A 16 -9.74 8.05 13.23
CA LEU A 16 -10.15 8.62 11.94
C LEU A 16 -11.64 8.80 11.87
N LEU A 17 -12.40 7.78 12.26
CA LEU A 17 -13.88 7.82 12.25
C LEU A 17 -14.44 8.85 13.23
N SER A 18 -13.83 9.00 14.41
CA SER A 18 -14.27 9.98 15.43
C SER A 18 -14.10 11.46 15.01
N ARG A 19 -13.37 11.73 13.94
CA ARG A 19 -13.18 13.09 13.38
C ARG A 19 -14.19 13.44 12.30
N LEU A 20 -15.00 12.49 11.86
CA LEU A 20 -16.01 12.71 10.84
C LEU A 20 -17.21 13.41 11.45
N THR A 21 -17.82 14.33 10.70
CA THR A 21 -19.10 14.93 11.05
C THR A 21 -20.25 13.96 10.77
N ASP A 22 -21.42 14.17 11.38
CA ASP A 22 -22.60 13.34 11.16
C ASP A 22 -22.99 13.26 9.68
N THR A 23 -22.87 14.36 8.94
CA THR A 23 -23.09 14.39 7.48
C THR A 23 -22.11 13.49 6.77
N GLN A 24 -20.81 13.55 7.11
CA GLN A 24 -19.79 12.71 6.50
C GLN A 24 -19.98 11.22 6.84
N VAL A 25 -20.48 10.93 8.03
CA VAL A 25 -20.82 9.54 8.43
C VAL A 25 -22.00 9.02 7.62
N SER A 26 -23.01 9.84 7.35
CA SER A 26 -24.17 9.45 6.54
C SER A 26 -23.82 9.19 5.06
N ASP A 27 -22.73 9.78 4.56
CA ASP A 27 -22.25 9.60 3.20
C ASP A 27 -21.36 8.36 3.01
N ILE A 28 -21.00 7.66 4.11
CA ILE A 28 -20.20 6.45 4.03
C ILE A 28 -21.02 5.32 3.41
N TYR A 29 -20.48 4.74 2.36
CA TYR A 29 -21.02 3.51 1.79
C TYR A 29 -20.00 2.38 1.84
N SER A 30 -20.52 1.16 1.80
CA SER A 30 -19.67 -0.04 1.84
C SER A 30 -19.93 -0.96 0.65
N TRP A 31 -18.93 -1.74 0.33
CA TRP A 31 -19.00 -2.78 -0.69
C TRP A 31 -18.18 -3.99 -0.26
N ALA A 32 -18.48 -5.14 -0.84
CA ALA A 32 -17.74 -6.36 -0.56
C ALA A 32 -17.57 -7.22 -1.82
N TYR A 33 -16.43 -7.89 -1.93
CA TYR A 33 -16.19 -8.87 -2.99
C TYR A 33 -15.14 -9.90 -2.57
N ALA A 34 -15.12 -11.03 -3.28
CA ALA A 34 -14.12 -12.07 -3.11
C ALA A 34 -13.26 -12.20 -4.39
N SER A 35 -11.95 -12.31 -4.24
CA SER A 35 -11.01 -12.52 -5.33
C SER A 35 -9.82 -13.37 -4.86
N LYS A 36 -9.43 -14.37 -5.67
CA LYS A 36 -8.25 -15.24 -5.44
C LYS A 36 -8.18 -15.79 -3.99
N GLY A 37 -9.32 -16.17 -3.41
CA GLY A 37 -9.39 -16.75 -2.05
C GLY A 37 -9.38 -15.73 -0.91
N ALA A 38 -9.27 -14.45 -1.19
CA ALA A 38 -9.43 -13.37 -0.22
C ALA A 38 -10.82 -12.74 -0.31
N TYR A 39 -11.35 -12.30 0.83
CA TYR A 39 -12.62 -11.59 0.91
C TYR A 39 -12.40 -10.20 1.47
N PHE A 40 -12.82 -9.20 0.72
CA PHE A 40 -12.58 -7.79 1.00
C PHE A 40 -13.89 -7.06 1.33
N ILE A 41 -13.87 -6.25 2.37
CA ILE A 41 -14.96 -5.33 2.73
C ILE A 41 -14.38 -3.92 2.70
N GLY A 42 -14.90 -3.07 1.83
CA GLY A 42 -14.48 -1.68 1.68
C GLY A 42 -15.47 -0.71 2.29
N PHE A 43 -14.94 0.35 2.87
CA PHE A 43 -15.68 1.47 3.45
C PHE A 43 -15.15 2.74 2.78
N ALA A 44 -15.97 3.37 1.95
CA ALA A 44 -15.63 4.61 1.28
C ALA A 44 -15.94 5.80 2.19
N LEU A 45 -14.88 6.44 2.68
CA LEU A 45 -14.93 7.66 3.47
C LEU A 45 -14.71 8.87 2.55
N PRO A 46 -15.01 10.09 2.97
CA PRO A 46 -14.90 11.28 2.12
C PRO A 46 -13.52 11.52 1.49
N SER A 47 -12.44 11.16 2.18
CA SER A 47 -11.06 11.41 1.73
C SER A 47 -10.24 10.17 1.44
N THR A 48 -10.74 8.99 1.79
CA THR A 48 -10.02 7.73 1.65
C THR A 48 -10.98 6.55 1.62
N THR A 49 -10.52 5.41 1.13
CA THR A 49 -11.27 4.15 1.22
C THR A 49 -10.48 3.15 2.04
N LEU A 50 -11.05 2.74 3.16
CA LEU A 50 -10.48 1.70 4.01
C LEU A 50 -11.02 0.34 3.59
N VAL A 51 -10.14 -0.64 3.47
CA VAL A 51 -10.52 -1.99 3.08
C VAL A 51 -10.00 -2.99 4.10
N TYR A 52 -10.90 -3.82 4.58
CA TYR A 52 -10.59 -4.92 5.48
C TYR A 52 -10.52 -6.23 4.69
N ASP A 53 -9.37 -6.88 4.73
CA ASP A 53 -9.20 -8.24 4.23
C ASP A 53 -9.52 -9.21 5.37
N THR A 54 -10.63 -9.93 5.23
CA THR A 54 -11.10 -10.86 6.25
C THR A 54 -10.23 -12.12 6.36
N THR A 55 -9.46 -12.43 5.32
CA THR A 55 -8.57 -13.61 5.26
C THR A 55 -7.29 -13.35 6.03
N SER A 56 -6.62 -12.24 5.75
CA SER A 56 -5.40 -11.84 6.46
C SER A 56 -5.66 -11.09 7.76
N LYS A 57 -6.92 -10.67 8.01
CA LYS A 57 -7.36 -9.83 9.14
C LYS A 57 -6.61 -8.48 9.19
N ARG A 58 -6.28 -7.93 8.03
CA ARG A 58 -5.54 -6.69 7.91
C ARG A 58 -6.36 -5.61 7.23
N TRP A 59 -6.11 -4.38 7.65
CA TRP A 59 -6.61 -3.19 7.00
C TRP A 59 -5.59 -2.66 6.01
N HIS A 60 -6.08 -2.16 4.88
CA HIS A 60 -5.30 -1.38 3.94
C HIS A 60 -6.14 -0.24 3.38
N GLU A 61 -5.46 0.77 2.87
CA GLU A 61 -6.07 1.93 2.24
C GLU A 61 -6.03 1.75 0.73
N ARG A 62 -7.13 2.09 0.05
CA ARG A 62 -7.18 2.20 -1.41
C ARG A 62 -7.41 3.64 -1.81
N LYS A 63 -6.62 4.08 -2.77
CA LYS A 63 -6.68 5.42 -3.36
C LYS A 63 -6.54 5.33 -4.86
N SER A 64 -7.16 6.28 -5.56
CA SER A 64 -7.01 6.46 -6.99
C SER A 64 -6.22 7.72 -7.29
N LEU A 65 -5.42 7.67 -8.35
CA LEU A 65 -4.71 8.84 -8.88
C LEU A 65 -5.66 9.58 -9.84
N ILE A 66 -6.26 10.67 -9.36
CA ILE A 66 -7.23 11.47 -10.12
C ILE A 66 -6.61 12.84 -10.37
N SER A 67 -6.47 13.22 -11.64
CA SER A 67 -5.89 14.51 -12.04
C SER A 67 -4.54 14.83 -11.35
N GLY A 68 -3.68 13.80 -11.22
CA GLY A 68 -2.35 13.94 -10.61
C GLY A 68 -2.33 13.94 -9.09
N SER A 69 -3.47 13.85 -8.41
CA SER A 69 -3.57 13.81 -6.96
C SER A 69 -4.16 12.48 -6.47
N LEU A 70 -3.64 11.96 -5.34
CA LEU A 70 -4.21 10.80 -4.68
C LEU A 70 -5.46 11.20 -3.90
N GLY A 71 -6.61 10.67 -4.32
CA GLY A 71 -7.91 10.85 -3.70
C GLY A 71 -8.51 9.55 -3.16
N ALA A 72 -9.79 9.59 -2.80
CA ALA A 72 -10.55 8.38 -2.47
C ALA A 72 -10.56 7.40 -3.66
N TYR A 73 -10.76 6.12 -3.36
CA TYR A 73 -10.83 5.08 -4.40
C TYR A 73 -12.06 5.29 -5.26
N ARG A 74 -11.87 5.32 -6.58
CA ARG A 74 -12.94 5.65 -7.53
C ARG A 74 -13.96 4.53 -7.74
N ALA A 75 -13.58 3.27 -7.48
CA ALA A 75 -14.51 2.15 -7.60
C ALA A 75 -15.49 2.15 -6.41
N ALA A 76 -16.76 2.35 -6.71
CA ALA A 76 -17.84 2.49 -5.74
C ALA A 76 -18.63 1.19 -5.59
N SER A 77 -19.61 1.00 -6.46
CA SER A 77 -20.49 -0.17 -6.42
C SER A 77 -19.77 -1.38 -7.01
N ILE A 78 -19.53 -2.40 -6.20
CA ILE A 78 -18.86 -3.62 -6.67
C ILE A 78 -19.83 -4.78 -6.67
N VAL A 79 -19.92 -5.47 -7.81
CA VAL A 79 -20.81 -6.63 -7.99
C VAL A 79 -20.10 -7.73 -8.79
N LYS A 80 -20.33 -8.96 -8.43
CA LYS A 80 -19.90 -10.11 -9.23
C LYS A 80 -21.01 -10.46 -10.23
N ALA A 81 -20.73 -10.27 -11.51
CA ALA A 81 -21.63 -10.61 -12.61
C ALA A 81 -20.82 -11.13 -13.80
N TYR A 82 -21.38 -12.02 -14.60
CA TYR A 82 -20.74 -12.59 -15.80
C TYR A 82 -19.35 -13.17 -15.56
N ASN A 83 -19.14 -13.80 -14.41
CA ASN A 83 -17.85 -14.30 -13.92
C ASN A 83 -16.75 -13.23 -13.78
N LYS A 84 -17.14 -11.95 -13.70
CA LYS A 84 -16.26 -10.78 -13.52
C LYS A 84 -16.63 -10.05 -12.25
N ILE A 85 -15.69 -9.29 -11.70
CA ILE A 85 -15.95 -8.36 -10.61
C ILE A 85 -16.07 -6.98 -11.25
N LEU A 86 -17.30 -6.52 -11.41
CA LEU A 86 -17.58 -5.23 -12.01
C LEU A 86 -17.69 -4.14 -10.93
N CYS A 87 -17.25 -2.94 -11.26
CA CYS A 87 -17.35 -1.79 -10.39
C CYS A 87 -17.84 -0.54 -11.15
N GLY A 88 -18.68 0.24 -10.49
CA GLY A 88 -19.05 1.57 -10.97
C GLY A 88 -17.99 2.59 -10.59
N ASP A 89 -17.72 3.54 -11.46
CA ASP A 89 -16.78 4.63 -11.26
C ASP A 89 -17.51 5.88 -10.79
N ILE A 90 -17.11 6.45 -9.65
CA ILE A 90 -17.74 7.66 -9.10
C ILE A 90 -17.25 8.96 -9.76
N VAL A 91 -16.16 8.90 -10.54
CA VAL A 91 -15.53 10.09 -11.12
C VAL A 91 -16.18 10.45 -12.47
N ASP A 92 -16.41 9.45 -13.34
CA ASP A 92 -16.90 9.68 -14.69
C ASP A 92 -17.99 8.70 -15.16
N GLY A 93 -18.53 7.89 -14.23
CA GLY A 93 -19.66 7.00 -14.49
C GLY A 93 -19.37 5.78 -15.36
N ARG A 94 -18.09 5.44 -15.60
CA ARG A 94 -17.69 4.23 -16.31
C ARG A 94 -18.00 2.98 -15.49
N VAL A 95 -18.17 1.87 -16.19
CA VAL A 95 -18.16 0.54 -15.57
C VAL A 95 -16.81 -0.09 -15.84
N GLY A 96 -16.12 -0.49 -14.77
CA GLY A 96 -14.82 -1.15 -14.84
C GLY A 96 -14.89 -2.60 -14.37
N GLU A 97 -13.81 -3.33 -14.62
CA GLU A 97 -13.57 -4.66 -14.10
C GLU A 97 -12.40 -4.61 -13.10
N LEU A 98 -12.58 -5.19 -11.92
CA LEU A 98 -11.47 -5.41 -10.97
C LEU A 98 -10.77 -6.71 -11.37
N ASP A 99 -9.74 -6.60 -12.18
CA ASP A 99 -8.91 -7.71 -12.62
C ASP A 99 -7.58 -7.68 -11.87
N PRO A 100 -7.23 -8.72 -11.08
CA PRO A 100 -5.98 -8.77 -10.34
C PRO A 100 -4.73 -8.91 -11.22
N ASP A 101 -4.88 -9.16 -12.50
CA ASP A 101 -3.78 -9.29 -13.46
C ASP A 101 -3.59 -8.00 -14.30
N VAL A 102 -4.40 -6.97 -14.05
CA VAL A 102 -4.25 -5.62 -14.59
C VAL A 102 -3.63 -4.70 -13.53
N TYR A 103 -2.53 -4.04 -13.87
CA TYR A 103 -1.71 -3.24 -12.95
C TYR A 103 -1.83 -1.73 -13.16
N THR A 104 -2.81 -1.31 -13.93
CA THR A 104 -3.19 0.10 -14.16
C THR A 104 -4.66 0.32 -13.81
N GLU A 105 -5.01 1.55 -13.48
CA GLU A 105 -6.39 1.96 -13.25
C GLU A 105 -6.83 2.83 -14.43
N TYR A 106 -7.59 2.24 -15.38
CA TYR A 106 -7.98 2.89 -16.65
C TYR A 106 -6.79 3.52 -17.40
N GLY A 107 -5.65 2.82 -17.44
CA GLY A 107 -4.41 3.30 -18.05
C GLY A 107 -3.55 4.19 -17.15
N SER A 108 -4.06 4.67 -16.02
CA SER A 108 -3.28 5.44 -15.04
C SER A 108 -2.48 4.54 -14.13
N ALA A 109 -1.34 5.03 -13.63
CA ALA A 109 -0.51 4.29 -12.70
C ALA A 109 -1.23 4.05 -11.36
N ILE A 110 -1.12 2.83 -10.84
CA ILE A 110 -1.54 2.51 -9.47
C ILE A 110 -0.34 2.71 -8.54
N ILE A 111 -0.44 3.62 -7.59
CA ILE A 111 0.61 3.86 -6.59
C ILE A 111 0.47 2.86 -5.46
N ARG A 112 1.40 1.92 -5.38
CA ARG A 112 1.46 0.91 -4.33
C ARG A 112 2.51 1.29 -3.33
N ARG A 113 2.11 1.47 -2.08
CA ARG A 113 2.97 2.02 -1.04
C ARG A 113 2.86 1.22 0.25
N VAL A 114 3.99 0.95 0.86
CA VAL A 114 4.08 0.35 2.19
C VAL A 114 5.11 1.09 3.01
N ALA A 115 4.79 1.34 4.28
CA ALA A 115 5.72 1.92 5.23
C ALA A 115 5.96 0.95 6.39
N THR A 116 7.17 0.97 6.92
CA THR A 116 7.52 0.21 8.11
C THR A 116 6.91 0.86 9.36
N GLN A 117 6.87 0.09 10.44
CA GLN A 117 6.78 0.69 11.76
C GLN A 117 8.06 1.50 12.06
N PRO A 118 8.02 2.45 12.99
CA PRO A 118 9.20 3.19 13.40
C PRO A 118 10.27 2.27 13.98
N PHE A 119 11.46 2.31 13.41
CA PHE A 119 12.65 1.69 13.99
C PHE A 119 13.21 2.60 15.07
N GLN A 120 13.32 2.11 16.30
CA GLN A 120 13.86 2.84 17.44
C GLN A 120 14.70 1.91 18.31
N ASN A 121 15.65 2.47 19.06
CA ASN A 121 16.47 1.74 20.03
C ASN A 121 16.60 2.56 21.32
N ASN A 122 15.55 2.59 22.14
CA ASN A 122 15.56 3.23 23.45
C ASN A 122 16.28 4.59 23.49
N MET A 123 16.01 5.44 22.50
CA MET A 123 16.63 6.76 22.31
C MET A 123 18.14 6.76 22.01
N GLN A 124 18.73 5.57 21.80
CA GLN A 124 20.08 5.44 21.29
C GLN A 124 20.13 5.58 19.78
N SER A 125 21.25 6.04 19.27
CA SER A 125 21.46 6.13 17.83
C SER A 125 21.49 4.75 17.18
N VAL A 126 20.89 4.66 16.00
CA VAL A 126 20.88 3.45 15.19
C VAL A 126 21.37 3.80 13.79
N PHE A 127 22.32 3.03 13.27
CA PHE A 127 22.77 3.15 11.89
C PHE A 127 22.17 2.03 11.03
N PHE A 128 21.87 2.37 9.79
CA PHE A 128 21.32 1.44 8.80
C PHE A 128 22.30 1.29 7.62
N PRO A 129 23.34 0.45 7.75
CA PRO A 129 24.31 0.21 6.68
C PRO A 129 23.67 -0.27 5.39
N SER A 130 22.69 -1.16 5.50
CA SER A 130 21.93 -1.64 4.35
C SER A 130 20.49 -2.02 4.71
N LEU A 131 19.61 -1.82 3.74
CA LEU A 131 18.25 -2.33 3.70
C LEU A 131 18.10 -3.16 2.44
N GLU A 132 17.53 -4.34 2.55
CA GLU A 132 17.22 -5.20 1.42
C GLU A 132 15.74 -5.53 1.42
N LEU A 133 15.07 -5.22 0.31
CA LEU A 133 13.69 -5.60 0.10
C LEU A 133 13.65 -6.84 -0.78
N THR A 134 13.18 -7.94 -0.21
CA THR A 134 12.91 -9.17 -0.95
C THR A 134 11.57 -9.03 -1.66
N VAL A 135 11.61 -9.06 -2.99
CA VAL A 135 10.44 -8.95 -3.86
C VAL A 135 10.42 -10.12 -4.84
N GLU A 136 9.28 -10.41 -5.44
CA GLU A 136 9.24 -11.26 -6.64
C GLU A 136 9.97 -10.50 -7.75
N SER A 137 11.14 -10.97 -8.14
CA SER A 137 11.98 -10.32 -9.16
C SER A 137 11.70 -10.90 -10.55
N GLY A 138 12.10 -10.16 -11.59
CA GLY A 138 11.93 -10.61 -12.97
C GLY A 138 10.52 -10.45 -13.53
N VAL A 139 9.72 -9.59 -12.91
CA VAL A 139 8.29 -9.35 -13.24
C VAL A 139 8.09 -8.27 -14.31
N GLY A 140 9.15 -7.79 -14.98
CA GLY A 140 9.03 -6.87 -16.10
C GLY A 140 8.12 -7.43 -17.22
N ASN A 141 7.57 -6.56 -18.04
CA ASN A 141 6.74 -6.88 -19.18
C ASN A 141 7.16 -6.06 -20.41
N ALA A 142 6.38 -6.12 -21.50
CA ALA A 142 6.71 -5.39 -22.73
C ALA A 142 6.72 -3.86 -22.54
N ASP A 143 5.84 -3.34 -21.68
CA ASP A 143 5.71 -1.90 -21.45
C ASP A 143 6.69 -1.41 -20.38
N VAL A 144 7.00 -2.24 -19.39
CA VAL A 144 7.92 -1.95 -18.29
C VAL A 144 9.00 -3.02 -18.22
N THR A 145 10.08 -2.79 -18.95
CA THR A 145 11.18 -3.78 -19.08
C THR A 145 12.05 -3.88 -17.83
N ASP A 146 12.25 -2.81 -17.08
CA ASP A 146 13.08 -2.75 -15.86
C ASP A 146 12.34 -2.03 -14.73
N PRO A 147 11.37 -2.68 -14.08
CA PRO A 147 10.56 -2.06 -13.05
C PRO A 147 11.39 -1.62 -11.84
N GLN A 148 11.02 -0.46 -11.27
CA GLN A 148 11.75 0.19 -10.20
C GLN A 148 10.89 0.30 -8.95
N ILE A 149 11.50 0.05 -7.80
CA ILE A 149 10.91 0.37 -6.50
C ILE A 149 11.72 1.47 -5.82
N THR A 150 11.06 2.42 -5.21
CA THR A 150 11.70 3.55 -4.52
C THR A 150 11.67 3.37 -3.02
N LEU A 151 12.73 3.83 -2.36
CA LEU A 151 12.82 3.97 -0.92
C LEU A 151 12.85 5.46 -0.56
N GLU A 152 12.05 5.84 0.40
CA GLU A 152 12.06 7.14 1.08
C GLU A 152 12.18 6.91 2.58
N ARG A 153 12.74 7.88 3.30
CA ARG A 153 12.95 7.82 4.75
C ARG A 153 12.30 9.00 5.45
N SER A 154 11.85 8.77 6.67
CA SER A 154 11.28 9.84 7.50
C SER A 154 11.71 9.67 8.96
N LYS A 155 12.05 10.80 9.59
CA LYS A 155 12.40 10.89 11.02
C LYS A 155 11.24 11.38 11.89
N ASP A 156 10.14 11.78 11.28
CA ASP A 156 8.96 12.35 11.94
C ASP A 156 7.64 11.72 11.49
N GLY A 157 7.70 10.82 10.48
CA GLY A 157 6.54 10.20 9.84
C GLY A 157 5.75 11.14 8.92
N LYS A 158 6.20 12.40 8.75
CA LYS A 158 5.50 13.42 7.95
C LYS A 158 6.33 13.90 6.78
N THR A 159 7.59 14.26 7.03
CA THR A 159 8.54 14.73 6.02
C THR A 159 9.34 13.54 5.48
N TRP A 160 9.42 13.40 4.17
CA TRP A 160 10.09 12.29 3.51
C TRP A 160 11.30 12.77 2.73
N SER A 161 12.37 11.97 2.73
CA SER A 161 13.55 12.21 1.92
C SER A 161 13.26 12.08 0.42
N ASP A 162 14.18 12.51 -0.41
CA ASP A 162 14.14 12.21 -1.83
C ASP A 162 14.09 10.69 -2.08
N PRO A 163 13.31 10.23 -3.07
CA PRO A 163 13.19 8.83 -3.38
C PRO A 163 14.46 8.26 -4.01
N ILE A 164 14.89 7.09 -3.56
CA ILE A 164 16.04 6.36 -4.11
C ILE A 164 15.53 5.10 -4.78
N SER A 165 15.61 5.05 -6.12
CA SER A 165 15.12 3.92 -6.92
C SER A 165 16.10 2.75 -6.94
N ARG A 166 15.55 1.54 -7.03
CA ARG A 166 16.27 0.28 -7.29
C ARG A 166 15.46 -0.60 -8.22
N SER A 167 16.15 -1.18 -9.20
CA SER A 167 15.56 -2.19 -10.08
C SER A 167 15.17 -3.44 -9.29
N ILE A 168 13.97 -3.95 -9.56
CA ILE A 168 13.50 -5.25 -9.05
C ILE A 168 13.68 -6.38 -10.05
N GLY A 169 14.42 -6.14 -11.14
CA GLY A 169 14.81 -7.11 -12.15
C GLY A 169 14.00 -7.02 -13.43
N LYS A 170 14.73 -6.96 -14.54
CA LYS A 170 14.13 -7.10 -15.87
C LYS A 170 13.47 -8.46 -16.03
N ILE A 171 12.62 -8.61 -17.02
CA ILE A 171 12.03 -9.90 -17.35
C ILE A 171 13.09 -11.00 -17.40
N GLY A 172 12.88 -12.08 -16.67
CA GLY A 172 13.81 -13.21 -16.57
C GLY A 172 14.99 -13.03 -15.59
N GLN A 173 15.16 -11.87 -14.96
CA GLN A 173 16.21 -11.63 -13.95
C GLN A 173 15.71 -12.00 -12.53
N PHE A 174 15.57 -13.27 -12.25
CA PHE A 174 14.99 -13.74 -10.97
C PHE A 174 15.92 -13.62 -9.76
N SER A 175 17.22 -13.34 -9.95
CA SER A 175 18.22 -13.18 -8.86
C SER A 175 18.47 -11.73 -8.47
N ARG A 176 17.69 -10.78 -9.01
CA ARG A 176 17.89 -9.36 -8.70
C ARG A 176 17.51 -9.05 -7.25
N ARG A 177 18.40 -8.32 -6.57
CA ARG A 177 18.22 -7.88 -5.18
C ARG A 177 18.03 -6.38 -5.14
N ALA A 178 16.96 -5.92 -4.49
CA ALA A 178 16.72 -4.50 -4.25
C ALA A 178 17.38 -4.07 -2.92
N ILE A 179 18.62 -3.54 -3.02
CA ILE A 179 19.44 -3.19 -1.86
C ILE A 179 19.74 -1.69 -1.87
N TRP A 180 19.46 -1.03 -0.74
CA TRP A 180 19.90 0.33 -0.45
C TRP A 180 21.00 0.30 0.61
N ARG A 181 22.10 0.98 0.34
CA ARG A 181 23.26 1.07 1.24
C ARG A 181 23.40 2.48 1.78
N ARG A 182 24.03 2.61 2.97
CA ARG A 182 24.30 3.90 3.61
C ARG A 182 23.02 4.70 3.87
N ASN A 183 22.06 4.06 4.52
CA ASN A 183 20.75 4.68 4.79
C ASN A 183 20.77 5.63 5.99
N GLY A 184 21.94 5.99 6.49
CA GLY A 184 22.11 7.01 7.51
C GLY A 184 21.88 6.53 8.93
N ARG A 185 21.57 7.48 9.81
CA ARG A 185 21.42 7.29 11.25
C ARG A 185 20.06 7.83 11.71
N ALA A 186 19.39 7.02 12.51
CA ALA A 186 18.28 7.46 13.36
C ALA A 186 18.80 7.86 14.75
N SER A 187 18.45 9.03 15.22
CA SER A 187 18.75 9.46 16.59
C SER A 187 17.59 9.16 17.55
N ARG A 188 16.38 9.09 17.06
CA ARG A 188 15.16 8.81 17.81
C ARG A 188 14.40 7.65 17.20
N PHE A 189 13.90 7.82 15.99
CA PHE A 189 13.31 6.78 15.18
C PHE A 189 13.50 7.07 13.69
N GLU A 190 13.32 6.06 12.86
CA GLU A 190 13.30 6.16 11.41
C GLU A 190 12.18 5.28 10.85
N VAL A 191 11.47 5.81 9.87
CA VAL A 191 10.44 5.08 9.11
C VAL A 191 10.90 4.97 7.67
N PHE A 192 10.79 3.80 7.10
CA PHE A 192 11.10 3.54 5.69
C PHE A 192 9.80 3.34 4.91
N ARG A 193 9.70 3.97 3.74
CA ARG A 193 8.56 3.85 2.85
C ARG A 193 9.03 3.35 1.49
N PHE A 194 8.38 2.30 1.01
CA PHE A 194 8.63 1.75 -0.31
C PHE A 194 7.44 2.06 -1.21
N THR A 195 7.72 2.52 -2.43
CA THR A 195 6.69 2.87 -3.42
C THR A 195 7.01 2.20 -4.75
N LEU A 196 6.01 1.53 -5.33
CA LEU A 196 6.05 0.96 -6.67
C LEU A 196 4.89 1.58 -7.48
N THR A 197 5.24 2.23 -8.59
CA THR A 197 4.27 2.85 -9.51
C THR A 197 4.18 2.14 -10.85
N ASP A 198 5.19 1.36 -11.19
CA ASP A 198 5.26 0.64 -12.44
C ASP A 198 4.15 -0.40 -12.59
N ALA A 199 3.63 -0.55 -13.79
CA ALA A 199 2.50 -1.44 -14.11
C ALA A 199 2.96 -2.91 -14.20
N VAL A 200 3.45 -3.44 -13.08
CA VAL A 200 3.89 -4.84 -12.94
C VAL A 200 3.28 -5.48 -11.69
N LYS A 201 3.36 -6.80 -11.59
CA LYS A 201 2.89 -7.55 -10.43
C LYS A 201 3.67 -7.15 -9.17
N PRO A 202 3.02 -6.60 -8.13
CA PRO A 202 3.72 -6.14 -6.94
C PRO A 202 3.69 -7.23 -5.86
N VAL A 203 4.78 -7.95 -5.65
CA VAL A 203 4.91 -8.91 -4.54
C VAL A 203 6.09 -8.50 -3.68
N ILE A 204 5.81 -7.97 -2.50
CA ILE A 204 6.80 -7.68 -1.46
C ILE A 204 6.72 -8.81 -0.44
N ILE A 205 7.86 -9.49 -0.19
CA ILE A 205 7.92 -10.65 0.69
C ILE A 205 8.43 -10.24 2.06
N GLN A 206 9.56 -9.53 2.11
CA GLN A 206 10.24 -9.24 3.37
C GLN A 206 11.15 -8.02 3.23
N LEU A 207 11.29 -7.26 4.32
CA LEU A 207 12.35 -6.26 4.50
C LEU A 207 13.38 -6.81 5.49
N THR A 208 14.63 -6.84 5.07
CA THR A 208 15.78 -7.14 5.93
C THR A 208 16.59 -5.87 6.15
N ALA A 209 16.78 -5.48 7.39
CA ALA A 209 17.60 -4.34 7.77
C ALA A 209 18.87 -4.81 8.49
N ASN A 210 20.05 -4.37 8.00
CA ASN A 210 21.27 -4.45 8.78
C ASN A 210 21.31 -3.22 9.70
N ILE A 211 21.39 -3.46 10.99
CA ILE A 211 21.29 -2.44 12.03
C ILE A 211 22.52 -2.50 12.91
N ILE A 212 23.15 -1.34 13.15
CA ILE A 212 24.27 -1.20 14.08
C ILE A 212 23.86 -0.17 15.13
N GLY A 213 23.94 -0.57 16.40
CA GLY A 213 23.79 0.36 17.52
C GLY A 213 24.95 1.37 17.53
N GLY A 214 24.63 2.63 17.79
CA GLY A 214 25.64 3.66 18.01
C GLY A 214 25.80 3.88 19.51
N ASP A 215 27.02 4.10 19.94
CA ASP A 215 27.29 4.58 21.28
C ASP A 215 26.73 6.00 21.43
N LYS A 216 26.45 6.40 22.69
CA LYS A 216 25.94 7.74 23.02
C LYS A 216 26.92 8.83 22.67
#